data_9b26b3698b04c2197926bc38533a72d0
#
_entry.id   9b26b3698b04c2197926bc38533a72d0
#
_cell.length_a   1.000
_cell.length_b   1.000
_cell.length_c   1.000
_cell.angle_alpha   90.00
_cell.angle_beta   90.00
_cell.angle_gamma   90.00
#
_symmetry.space_group_name_H-M   'P 1'
#
loop_
_entity.id
_entity.type
_entity.pdbx_description
1 polymer ?
#
loop_
_entity_poly.entity_id
_entity_poly.type
_entity_poly.pdbx_seq_one_letter_code
_entity_poly.pdbx_strand_id
1 'polypeptide(L)'
;MAPKTIFSREDIINAALEIVKKSGFRDFSARKIADEMNASTAPVYSCFSSMDQLKTAVLQKAEELMLEYTMKPYTKSVFLNMGTGLVLFSQENRELFRALLLESGETRALLKNFLRALIIELDRDELISLLPKNERKEVMNRMAIFTHGFASLICVGILDEVSRKEAIKTMYDMGRDVIESALAKAGIKHSLTEQQNAFRN
;
A
#
# COMPACT_ATOMS: atom_id res chain seq x y z
N MET A 1 -11.33 30.05 32.52
CA MET A 1 -10.53 29.84 31.29
C MET A 1 -10.66 28.39 30.90
N ALA A 2 -11.17 28.09 29.69
CA ALA A 2 -11.16 26.74 29.20
C ALA A 2 -9.71 26.28 29.00
N PRO A 3 -9.36 25.03 29.31
CA PRO A 3 -8.00 24.52 29.09
C PRO A 3 -7.63 24.66 27.61
N LYS A 4 -6.45 25.25 27.36
CA LYS A 4 -5.93 25.40 26.00
C LYS A 4 -5.63 24.00 25.46
N THR A 5 -6.41 23.52 24.50
CA THR A 5 -6.15 22.23 23.85
C THR A 5 -4.77 22.27 23.21
N ILE A 6 -3.85 21.43 23.66
CA ILE A 6 -2.51 21.29 23.10
C ILE A 6 -2.59 20.20 22.05
N PHE A 7 -2.43 20.58 20.78
CA PHE A 7 -2.35 19.62 19.67
C PHE A 7 -0.92 19.11 19.51
N SER A 8 -0.77 17.81 19.45
CA SER A 8 0.52 17.17 19.16
C SER A 8 0.85 17.20 17.65
N ARG A 9 2.10 16.93 17.33
CA ARG A 9 2.52 16.78 15.93
C ARG A 9 1.73 15.67 15.21
N GLU A 10 1.41 14.59 15.90
CA GLU A 10 0.64 13.46 15.39
C GLU A 10 -0.83 13.82 15.13
N ASP A 11 -1.45 14.63 15.99
CA ASP A 11 -2.82 15.11 15.75
C ASP A 11 -2.92 15.92 14.46
N ILE A 12 -1.91 16.75 14.17
CA ILE A 12 -1.85 17.56 12.96
C ILE A 12 -1.65 16.65 11.72
N ILE A 13 -0.77 15.65 11.80
CA ILE A 13 -0.55 14.68 10.72
C ILE A 13 -1.85 13.92 10.43
N ASN A 14 -2.55 13.45 11.46
CA ASN A 14 -3.78 12.70 11.31
C ASN A 14 -4.90 13.54 10.69
N ALA A 15 -5.09 14.78 11.16
CA ALA A 15 -6.06 15.71 10.55
C ALA A 15 -5.71 16.01 9.07
N ALA A 16 -4.44 16.23 8.78
CA ALA A 16 -3.96 16.45 7.42
C ALA A 16 -4.15 15.21 6.52
N LEU A 17 -3.92 14.01 7.06
CA LEU A 17 -4.15 12.75 6.35
C LEU A 17 -5.63 12.57 5.98
N GLU A 18 -6.55 12.90 6.88
CA GLU A 18 -7.99 12.82 6.59
C GLU A 18 -8.43 13.77 5.46
N ILE A 19 -7.82 14.96 5.37
CA ILE A 19 -8.03 15.86 4.23
C ILE A 19 -7.51 15.22 2.93
N VAL A 20 -6.29 14.65 2.96
CA VAL A 20 -5.71 14.00 1.77
C VAL A 20 -6.52 12.77 1.35
N LYS A 21 -7.06 11.98 2.27
CA LYS A 21 -7.97 10.87 1.94
C LYS A 21 -9.22 11.33 1.19
N LYS A 22 -9.77 12.50 1.55
CA LYS A 22 -11.01 13.03 0.96
C LYS A 22 -10.79 13.70 -0.40
N SER A 23 -9.69 14.46 -0.59
CA SER A 23 -9.52 15.38 -1.73
C SER A 23 -8.11 15.41 -2.33
N GLY A 24 -7.23 14.52 -1.90
CA GLY A 24 -5.82 14.58 -2.30
C GLY A 24 -5.14 15.82 -1.76
N PHE A 25 -4.03 16.21 -2.39
CA PHE A 25 -3.30 17.43 -2.01
C PHE A 25 -3.90 18.73 -2.54
N ARG A 26 -5.05 18.70 -3.24
CA ARG A 26 -5.71 19.91 -3.75
C ARG A 26 -6.18 20.86 -2.65
N ASP A 27 -6.70 20.31 -1.55
CA ASP A 27 -7.19 21.05 -0.39
C ASP A 27 -6.17 21.14 0.77
N PHE A 28 -4.93 20.73 0.55
CA PHE A 28 -3.90 20.65 1.57
C PHE A 28 -3.37 22.03 1.95
N SER A 29 -3.92 22.61 3.02
CA SER A 29 -3.50 23.93 3.53
C SER A 29 -3.63 23.98 5.05
N ALA A 30 -2.81 24.84 5.69
CA ALA A 30 -2.84 25.03 7.14
C ALA A 30 -4.22 25.43 7.65
N ARG A 31 -4.98 26.20 6.85
CA ARG A 31 -6.35 26.62 7.20
C ARG A 31 -7.32 25.44 7.22
N LYS A 32 -7.32 24.61 6.16
CA LYS A 32 -8.19 23.44 6.09
C LYS A 32 -7.88 22.43 7.20
N ILE A 33 -6.58 22.25 7.52
CA ILE A 33 -6.13 21.37 8.61
C ILE A 33 -6.61 21.94 9.97
N ALA A 34 -6.48 23.24 10.19
CA ALA A 34 -6.97 23.89 11.39
C ALA A 34 -8.50 23.79 11.53
N ASP A 35 -9.23 23.96 10.42
CA ASP A 35 -10.69 23.78 10.38
C ASP A 35 -11.10 22.35 10.76
N GLU A 36 -10.41 21.30 10.21
CA GLU A 36 -10.66 19.88 10.54
C GLU A 36 -10.39 19.60 12.03
N MET A 37 -9.44 20.29 12.63
CA MET A 37 -9.10 20.19 14.08
C MET A 37 -9.94 21.06 14.99
N ASN A 38 -10.86 21.89 14.45
CA ASN A 38 -11.56 22.94 15.18
C ASN A 38 -10.60 23.86 15.97
N ALA A 39 -9.51 24.28 15.32
CA ALA A 39 -8.42 25.06 15.91
C ALA A 39 -8.04 26.26 15.04
N SER A 40 -7.15 27.12 15.55
CA SER A 40 -6.44 28.09 14.72
C SER A 40 -5.29 27.45 13.97
N THR A 41 -4.68 28.15 13.01
CA THR A 41 -3.48 27.67 12.28
C THR A 41 -2.20 27.67 13.12
N ALA A 42 -2.21 28.28 14.31
CA ALA A 42 -1.03 28.39 15.17
C ALA A 42 -0.41 27.03 15.55
N PRO A 43 -1.17 25.97 15.92
CA PRO A 43 -0.63 24.64 16.18
C PRO A 43 0.13 24.07 14.98
N VAL A 44 -0.37 24.26 13.75
CA VAL A 44 0.29 23.73 12.53
C VAL A 44 1.68 24.33 12.40
N TYR A 45 1.81 25.66 12.50
CA TYR A 45 3.08 26.36 12.38
C TYR A 45 4.00 26.21 13.60
N SER A 46 3.47 25.79 14.76
CA SER A 46 4.30 25.46 15.92
C SER A 46 5.01 24.11 15.79
N CYS A 47 4.38 23.16 15.06
CA CYS A 47 4.91 21.80 14.90
C CYS A 47 5.65 21.57 13.56
N PHE A 48 5.39 22.40 12.55
CA PHE A 48 5.97 22.27 11.22
C PHE A 48 6.48 23.60 10.70
N SER A 49 7.73 23.61 10.26
CA SER A 49 8.38 24.82 9.72
C SER A 49 7.84 25.23 8.34
N SER A 50 7.23 24.27 7.60
CA SER A 50 6.60 24.51 6.31
C SER A 50 5.52 23.48 6.00
N MET A 51 4.64 23.81 5.05
CA MET A 51 3.64 22.88 4.53
C MET A 51 4.28 21.67 3.81
N ASP A 52 5.46 21.83 3.21
CA ASP A 52 6.19 20.74 2.58
C ASP A 52 6.70 19.73 3.61
N GLN A 53 7.16 20.21 4.77
CA GLN A 53 7.53 19.31 5.88
C GLN A 53 6.33 18.50 6.38
N LEU A 54 5.16 19.12 6.49
CA LEU A 54 3.93 18.43 6.86
C LEU A 54 3.49 17.46 5.75
N LYS A 55 3.56 17.86 4.48
CA LYS A 55 3.27 16.99 3.33
C LYS A 55 4.12 15.72 3.35
N THR A 56 5.42 15.87 3.60
CA THR A 56 6.33 14.72 3.74
C THR A 56 5.90 13.80 4.88
N ALA A 57 5.53 14.34 6.04
CA ALA A 57 5.07 13.54 7.17
C ALA A 57 3.74 12.80 6.87
N VAL A 58 2.82 13.45 6.16
CA VAL A 58 1.56 12.82 5.71
C VAL A 58 1.81 11.71 4.70
N LEU A 59 2.73 11.90 3.75
CA LEU A 59 3.11 10.84 2.79
C LEU A 59 3.75 9.64 3.50
N GLN A 60 4.58 9.87 4.51
CA GLN A 60 5.14 8.79 5.35
C GLN A 60 4.02 8.02 6.07
N LYS A 61 3.05 8.73 6.64
CA LYS A 61 1.90 8.10 7.31
C LYS A 61 1.01 7.31 6.33
N ALA A 62 0.83 7.83 5.12
CA ALA A 62 0.12 7.12 4.05
C ALA A 62 0.86 5.85 3.60
N GLU A 63 2.21 5.87 3.55
CA GLU A 63 3.04 4.70 3.27
C GLU A 63 2.91 3.64 4.38
N GLU A 64 2.93 4.05 5.66
CA GLU A 64 2.69 3.15 6.78
C GLU A 64 1.32 2.45 6.66
N LEU A 65 0.25 3.21 6.36
CA LEU A 65 -1.08 2.65 6.14
C LEU A 65 -1.10 1.67 4.95
N MET A 66 -0.46 2.00 3.84
CA MET A 66 -0.34 1.09 2.69
C MET A 66 0.41 -0.20 3.06
N LEU A 67 1.46 -0.10 3.89
CA LEU A 67 2.20 -1.25 4.39
C LEU A 67 1.31 -2.13 5.28
N GLU A 68 0.50 -1.56 6.16
CA GLU A 68 -0.47 -2.29 6.99
C GLU A 68 -1.43 -3.11 6.13
N TYR A 69 -1.96 -2.54 5.04
CA TYR A 69 -2.81 -3.27 4.10
C TYR A 69 -2.07 -4.44 3.46
N THR A 70 -0.84 -4.24 3.00
CA THR A 70 -0.07 -5.28 2.29
C THR A 70 0.45 -6.38 3.22
N MET A 71 0.62 -6.09 4.50
CA MET A 71 1.07 -7.05 5.52
C MET A 71 -0.08 -7.77 6.24
N LYS A 72 -1.32 -7.36 6.01
CA LYS A 72 -2.48 -7.98 6.64
C LYS A 72 -2.65 -9.43 6.17
N PRO A 73 -2.86 -10.39 7.09
CA PRO A 73 -2.98 -11.81 6.74
C PRO A 73 -4.37 -12.13 6.17
N TYR A 74 -4.59 -11.84 4.89
CA TYR A 74 -5.82 -12.22 4.18
C TYR A 74 -5.85 -13.70 3.85
N THR A 75 -4.67 -14.29 3.64
CA THR A 75 -4.42 -15.70 3.36
C THR A 75 -3.18 -16.18 4.12
N LYS A 76 -2.83 -17.47 3.98
CA LYS A 76 -1.58 -18.01 4.51
C LYS A 76 -0.34 -17.59 3.71
N SER A 77 -0.49 -17.19 2.45
CA SER A 77 0.61 -16.74 1.60
C SER A 77 0.91 -15.26 1.80
N VAL A 78 2.11 -14.95 2.23
CA VAL A 78 2.61 -13.56 2.33
C VAL A 78 2.57 -12.88 0.97
N PHE A 79 2.98 -13.59 -0.08
CA PHE A 79 2.98 -13.10 -1.45
C PHE A 79 1.60 -12.66 -1.93
N LEU A 80 0.56 -13.46 -1.70
CA LEU A 80 -0.82 -13.12 -2.06
C LEU A 80 -1.37 -11.96 -1.22
N ASN A 81 -1.00 -11.90 0.06
CA ASN A 81 -1.44 -10.84 0.96
C ASN A 81 -0.94 -9.48 0.49
N MET A 82 0.30 -9.40 0.00
CA MET A 82 0.89 -8.16 -0.51
C MET A 82 0.08 -7.60 -1.69
N GLY A 83 -0.20 -8.43 -2.69
CA GLY A 83 -0.98 -8.02 -3.86
C GLY A 83 -2.43 -7.67 -3.51
N THR A 84 -3.09 -8.53 -2.72
CA THR A 84 -4.46 -8.30 -2.25
C THR A 84 -4.56 -6.99 -1.47
N GLY A 85 -3.64 -6.74 -0.55
CA GLY A 85 -3.61 -5.54 0.26
C GLY A 85 -3.45 -4.27 -0.57
N LEU A 86 -2.58 -4.28 -1.59
CA LEU A 86 -2.41 -3.13 -2.48
C LEU A 86 -3.68 -2.82 -3.29
N VAL A 87 -4.37 -3.85 -3.77
CA VAL A 87 -5.65 -3.69 -4.49
C VAL A 87 -6.72 -3.10 -3.57
N LEU A 88 -6.87 -3.64 -2.36
CA LEU A 88 -7.85 -3.12 -1.39
C LEU A 88 -7.51 -1.68 -0.96
N PHE A 89 -6.22 -1.39 -0.72
CA PHE A 89 -5.78 -0.04 -0.40
C PHE A 89 -6.13 0.95 -1.52
N SER A 90 -5.94 0.57 -2.79
CA SER A 90 -6.19 1.45 -3.94
C SER A 90 -7.65 1.85 -4.09
N GLN A 91 -8.59 1.02 -3.71
CA GLN A 91 -10.03 1.33 -3.78
C GLN A 91 -10.56 2.02 -2.52
N GLU A 92 -10.07 1.65 -1.34
CA GLU A 92 -10.50 2.23 -0.07
C GLU A 92 -9.82 3.57 0.24
N ASN A 93 -8.63 3.83 -0.34
CA ASN A 93 -7.82 5.03 -0.12
C ASN A 93 -7.32 5.62 -1.46
N ARG A 94 -8.24 5.88 -2.41
CA ARG A 94 -7.92 6.29 -3.79
C ARG A 94 -6.97 7.49 -3.88
N GLU A 95 -7.22 8.53 -3.11
CA GLU A 95 -6.40 9.75 -3.17
C GLU A 95 -5.01 9.53 -2.54
N LEU A 96 -4.89 8.67 -1.51
CA LEU A 96 -3.58 8.28 -0.98
C LEU A 96 -2.82 7.41 -1.97
N PHE A 97 -3.49 6.46 -2.63
CA PHE A 97 -2.88 5.63 -3.67
C PHE A 97 -2.36 6.49 -4.82
N ARG A 98 -3.15 7.48 -5.30
CA ARG A 98 -2.73 8.46 -6.31
C ARG A 98 -1.47 9.20 -5.88
N ALA A 99 -1.51 9.79 -4.68
CA ALA A 99 -0.40 10.58 -4.14
C ALA A 99 0.89 9.76 -3.99
N LEU A 100 0.80 8.50 -3.57
CA LEU A 100 1.96 7.65 -3.35
C LEU A 100 2.50 7.02 -4.64
N LEU A 101 1.63 6.58 -5.56
CA LEU A 101 2.00 5.66 -6.63
C LEU A 101 1.78 6.20 -8.04
N LEU A 102 0.95 7.25 -8.21
CA LEU A 102 0.65 7.80 -9.54
C LEU A 102 1.18 9.21 -9.75
N GLU A 103 1.34 10.01 -8.72
CA GLU A 103 1.54 11.47 -8.84
C GLU A 103 2.97 11.93 -8.58
N SER A 104 4.03 11.25 -8.61
CA SER A 104 5.30 11.91 -8.70
C SER A 104 6.58 11.35 -8.10
N GLY A 105 7.67 11.98 -8.47
CA GLY A 105 9.05 11.76 -8.08
C GLY A 105 9.40 11.99 -6.61
N GLU A 106 8.61 12.74 -5.85
CA GLU A 106 8.84 13.00 -4.41
C GLU A 106 8.70 11.72 -3.56
N THR A 107 7.85 10.80 -3.97
CA THR A 107 7.59 9.53 -3.28
C THR A 107 8.59 8.43 -3.62
N ARG A 108 9.53 8.66 -4.55
CA ARG A 108 10.48 7.61 -4.99
C ARG A 108 11.31 7.00 -3.85
N ALA A 109 11.73 7.80 -2.88
CA ALA A 109 12.51 7.31 -1.74
C ALA A 109 11.63 6.46 -0.80
N LEU A 110 10.39 6.90 -0.55
CA LEU A 110 9.40 6.18 0.23
C LEU A 110 9.08 4.82 -0.40
N LEU A 111 8.78 4.81 -1.72
CA LEU A 111 8.53 3.58 -2.45
C LEU A 111 9.68 2.59 -2.42
N LYS A 112 10.93 3.07 -2.42
CA LYS A 112 12.10 2.18 -2.27
C LYS A 112 12.12 1.50 -0.90
N ASN A 113 11.77 2.20 0.16
CA ASN A 113 11.70 1.63 1.51
C ASN A 113 10.55 0.63 1.62
N PHE A 114 9.38 0.98 1.08
CA PHE A 114 8.24 0.08 0.97
C PHE A 114 8.59 -1.22 0.23
N LEU A 115 9.19 -1.12 -0.97
CA LEU A 115 9.61 -2.31 -1.73
C LEU A 115 10.67 -3.15 -0.99
N ARG A 116 11.58 -2.52 -0.24
CA ARG A 116 12.54 -3.27 0.60
C ARG A 116 11.83 -4.04 1.71
N ALA A 117 10.87 -3.43 2.39
CA ALA A 117 10.08 -4.11 3.42
C ALA A 117 9.34 -5.32 2.83
N LEU A 118 8.72 -5.16 1.65
CA LEU A 118 8.06 -6.26 0.95
C LEU A 118 9.02 -7.39 0.57
N ILE A 119 10.22 -7.09 0.06
CA ILE A 119 11.21 -8.11 -0.30
C ILE A 119 11.65 -8.94 0.91
N ILE A 120 11.83 -8.31 2.07
CA ILE A 120 12.19 -9.01 3.31
C ILE A 120 11.07 -9.98 3.73
N GLU A 121 9.82 -9.57 3.64
CA GLU A 121 8.69 -10.43 3.99
C GLU A 121 8.49 -11.60 3.00
N LEU A 122 8.85 -11.42 1.73
CA LEU A 122 8.77 -12.49 0.75
C LEU A 122 9.65 -13.70 1.03
N ASP A 123 10.79 -13.51 1.69
CA ASP A 123 11.64 -14.62 2.09
C ASP A 123 10.94 -15.57 3.10
N ARG A 124 9.82 -15.12 3.68
CA ARG A 124 8.96 -15.91 4.58
C ARG A 124 7.85 -16.69 3.84
N ASP A 125 7.64 -16.41 2.56
CA ASP A 125 6.65 -17.17 1.77
C ASP A 125 7.22 -18.53 1.37
N GLU A 126 6.50 -19.60 1.72
CA GLU A 126 6.96 -20.98 1.54
C GLU A 126 7.32 -21.32 0.09
N LEU A 127 6.52 -20.83 -0.87
CA LEU A 127 6.75 -21.11 -2.30
C LEU A 127 7.85 -20.24 -2.89
N ILE A 128 7.81 -18.96 -2.60
CA ILE A 128 8.80 -18.00 -3.11
C ILE A 128 10.19 -18.35 -2.57
N SER A 129 10.29 -18.84 -1.32
CA SER A 129 11.57 -19.24 -0.74
C SER A 129 12.25 -20.42 -1.44
N LEU A 130 11.51 -21.25 -2.17
CA LEU A 130 12.05 -22.35 -2.98
C LEU A 130 12.78 -21.87 -4.23
N LEU A 131 12.42 -20.71 -4.78
CA LEU A 131 12.97 -20.19 -6.02
C LEU A 131 14.40 -19.65 -5.83
N PRO A 132 15.28 -19.79 -6.82
CA PRO A 132 16.56 -19.05 -6.87
C PRO A 132 16.33 -17.54 -6.82
N LYS A 133 17.29 -16.79 -6.29
CA LYS A 133 17.17 -15.32 -6.09
C LYS A 133 16.82 -14.54 -7.35
N ASN A 134 17.37 -14.94 -8.51
CA ASN A 134 17.06 -14.33 -9.81
C ASN A 134 15.60 -14.57 -10.21
N GLU A 135 15.08 -15.79 -10.03
CA GLU A 135 13.69 -16.13 -10.33
C GLU A 135 12.71 -15.44 -9.35
N ARG A 136 13.05 -15.35 -8.04
CA ARG A 136 12.26 -14.56 -7.08
C ARG A 136 12.10 -13.11 -7.52
N LYS A 137 13.20 -12.47 -7.95
CA LYS A 137 13.18 -11.10 -8.46
C LYS A 137 12.30 -10.96 -9.70
N GLU A 138 12.35 -11.92 -10.61
CA GLU A 138 11.52 -11.92 -11.81
C GLU A 138 10.04 -12.08 -11.49
N VAL A 139 9.68 -13.02 -10.61
CA VAL A 139 8.30 -13.21 -10.11
C VAL A 139 7.80 -11.92 -9.48
N MET A 140 8.60 -11.30 -8.60
CA MET A 140 8.26 -10.02 -7.99
C MET A 140 7.98 -8.91 -8.99
N ASN A 141 8.87 -8.75 -9.97
CA ASN A 141 8.72 -7.72 -10.99
C ASN A 141 7.42 -7.90 -11.78
N ARG A 142 7.13 -9.12 -12.21
CA ARG A 142 5.90 -9.44 -12.97
C ARG A 142 4.66 -9.16 -12.16
N MET A 143 4.63 -9.63 -10.91
CA MET A 143 3.49 -9.42 -10.02
C MET A 143 3.34 -7.96 -9.60
N ALA A 144 4.44 -7.24 -9.39
CA ALA A 144 4.39 -5.81 -9.09
C ALA A 144 3.76 -5.02 -10.26
N ILE A 145 4.16 -5.32 -11.51
CA ILE A 145 3.59 -4.68 -12.72
C ILE A 145 2.09 -5.00 -12.83
N PHE A 146 1.72 -6.28 -12.69
CA PHE A 146 0.32 -6.70 -12.75
C PHE A 146 -0.53 -6.04 -11.66
N THR A 147 -0.11 -6.18 -10.40
CA THR A 147 -0.85 -5.66 -9.24
C THR A 147 -0.98 -4.14 -9.28
N HIS A 148 0.10 -3.43 -9.65
CA HIS A 148 0.06 -1.99 -9.80
C HIS A 148 -0.88 -1.56 -10.92
N GLY A 149 -0.83 -2.22 -12.07
CA GLY A 149 -1.75 -1.96 -13.19
C GLY A 149 -3.22 -2.19 -12.80
N PHE A 150 -3.52 -3.32 -12.18
CA PHE A 150 -4.86 -3.68 -11.72
C PHE A 150 -5.39 -2.68 -10.68
N ALA A 151 -4.60 -2.38 -9.65
CA ALA A 151 -4.93 -1.40 -8.62
C ALA A 151 -5.12 0.01 -9.20
N SER A 152 -4.30 0.40 -10.17
CA SER A 152 -4.43 1.70 -10.85
C SER A 152 -5.73 1.81 -11.66
N LEU A 153 -6.10 0.76 -12.39
CA LEU A 153 -7.34 0.73 -13.19
C LEU A 153 -8.59 0.83 -12.30
N ILE A 154 -8.58 0.18 -11.13
CA ILE A 154 -9.62 0.32 -10.11
C ILE A 154 -9.62 1.75 -9.53
N CYS A 155 -8.45 2.25 -9.14
CA CYS A 155 -8.31 3.58 -8.55
C CYS A 155 -8.86 4.70 -9.44
N VAL A 156 -8.65 4.60 -10.77
CA VAL A 156 -9.16 5.61 -11.72
C VAL A 156 -10.57 5.31 -12.23
N GLY A 157 -11.21 4.22 -11.80
CA GLY A 157 -12.59 3.85 -12.15
C GLY A 157 -12.76 3.27 -13.54
N ILE A 158 -11.70 2.73 -14.17
CA ILE A 158 -11.78 1.97 -15.43
C ILE A 158 -12.28 0.56 -15.16
N LEU A 159 -11.85 -0.02 -14.04
CA LEU A 159 -12.39 -1.28 -13.51
C LEU A 159 -13.25 -1.00 -12.28
N ASP A 160 -14.27 -1.81 -12.09
CA ASP A 160 -15.12 -1.79 -10.91
C ASP A 160 -14.34 -2.19 -9.65
N GLU A 161 -14.82 -1.76 -8.49
CA GLU A 161 -14.32 -2.21 -7.20
C GLU A 161 -14.56 -3.71 -7.04
N VAL A 162 -13.59 -4.37 -6.42
CA VAL A 162 -13.66 -5.81 -6.18
C VAL A 162 -13.84 -6.10 -4.69
N SER A 163 -14.60 -7.14 -4.37
CA SER A 163 -14.63 -7.67 -3.00
C SER A 163 -13.27 -8.24 -2.60
N ARG A 164 -13.02 -8.37 -1.30
CA ARG A 164 -11.81 -9.03 -0.80
C ARG A 164 -11.62 -10.42 -1.42
N LYS A 165 -12.69 -11.20 -1.56
CA LYS A 165 -12.66 -12.55 -2.15
C LYS A 165 -12.21 -12.52 -3.61
N GLU A 166 -12.71 -11.57 -4.38
CA GLU A 166 -12.33 -11.39 -5.78
C GLU A 166 -10.88 -10.91 -5.91
N ALA A 167 -10.44 -9.97 -5.06
CA ALA A 167 -9.04 -9.53 -5.02
C ALA A 167 -8.10 -10.71 -4.73
N ILE A 168 -8.40 -11.53 -3.71
CA ILE A 168 -7.62 -12.74 -3.38
C ILE A 168 -7.60 -13.70 -4.58
N LYS A 169 -8.76 -13.97 -5.20
CA LYS A 169 -8.86 -14.87 -6.34
C LYS A 169 -8.02 -14.37 -7.52
N THR A 170 -8.13 -13.09 -7.87
CA THR A 170 -7.36 -12.50 -8.97
C THR A 170 -5.86 -12.57 -8.73
N MET A 171 -5.41 -12.24 -7.50
CA MET A 171 -4.01 -12.37 -7.13
C MET A 171 -3.53 -13.82 -7.15
N TYR A 172 -4.37 -14.76 -6.72
CA TYR A 172 -4.05 -16.18 -6.75
C TYR A 172 -3.89 -16.70 -8.18
N ASP A 173 -4.86 -16.42 -9.07
CA ASP A 173 -4.84 -16.91 -10.44
C ASP A 173 -3.58 -16.42 -11.18
N MET A 174 -3.26 -15.13 -11.08
CA MET A 174 -2.06 -14.56 -11.68
C MET A 174 -0.76 -15.03 -11.02
N GLY A 175 -0.75 -15.07 -9.68
CA GLY A 175 0.43 -15.50 -8.91
C GLY A 175 0.80 -16.95 -9.20
N ARG A 176 -0.21 -17.83 -9.29
CA ARG A 176 -0.01 -19.24 -9.66
C ARG A 176 0.71 -19.35 -11.00
N ASP A 177 0.20 -18.72 -12.05
CA ASP A 177 0.76 -18.85 -13.40
C ASP A 177 2.23 -18.35 -13.46
N VAL A 178 2.52 -17.26 -12.74
CA VAL A 178 3.88 -16.70 -12.67
C VAL A 178 4.83 -17.59 -11.86
N ILE A 179 4.38 -18.13 -10.72
CA ILE A 179 5.19 -19.00 -9.86
C ILE A 179 5.42 -20.36 -10.52
N GLU A 180 4.39 -20.99 -11.11
CA GLU A 180 4.54 -22.25 -11.84
C GLU A 180 5.55 -22.13 -12.99
N SER A 181 5.49 -21.03 -13.74
CA SER A 181 6.48 -20.74 -14.78
C SER A 181 7.91 -20.62 -14.23
N ALA A 182 8.08 -19.97 -13.08
CA ALA A 182 9.38 -19.80 -12.45
C ALA A 182 9.93 -21.12 -11.88
N LEU A 183 9.08 -21.92 -11.23
CA LEU A 183 9.45 -23.25 -10.72
C LEU A 183 9.87 -24.20 -11.85
N ALA A 184 9.11 -24.22 -12.95
CA ALA A 184 9.44 -25.02 -14.13
C ALA A 184 10.80 -24.63 -14.74
N LYS A 185 11.08 -23.33 -14.86
CA LYS A 185 12.39 -22.84 -15.32
C LYS A 185 13.53 -23.24 -14.40
N ALA A 186 13.29 -23.25 -13.10
CA ALA A 186 14.28 -23.65 -12.09
C ALA A 186 14.43 -25.18 -11.97
N GLY A 187 13.66 -25.97 -12.71
CA GLY A 187 13.65 -27.43 -12.61
C GLY A 187 13.10 -27.98 -11.29
N ILE A 188 12.34 -27.16 -10.55
CA ILE A 188 11.78 -27.53 -9.24
C ILE A 188 10.40 -28.16 -9.48
N LYS A 189 10.28 -29.46 -9.14
CA LYS A 189 8.99 -30.16 -9.18
C LYS A 189 8.19 -29.81 -7.91
N HIS A 190 7.17 -29.00 -8.07
CA HIS A 190 6.23 -28.65 -7.01
C HIS A 190 4.82 -28.57 -7.60
N SER A 191 3.83 -29.12 -6.89
CA SER A 191 2.42 -29.04 -7.31
C SER A 191 1.70 -28.04 -6.39
N LEU A 192 1.19 -26.96 -6.98
CA LEU A 192 0.36 -26.00 -6.25
C LEU A 192 -1.05 -26.55 -5.92
N THR A 193 -1.38 -27.74 -6.41
CA THR A 193 -2.70 -28.39 -6.21
C THR A 193 -3.01 -28.65 -4.73
N GLU A 194 -1.99 -28.84 -3.88
CA GLU A 194 -2.17 -29.05 -2.44
C GLU A 194 -2.56 -27.78 -1.69
N GLN A 195 -2.22 -26.61 -2.21
CA GLN A 195 -2.55 -25.34 -1.59
C GLN A 195 -3.96 -24.83 -1.93
N GLN A 196 -4.64 -25.38 -2.93
CA GLN A 196 -6.03 -25.00 -3.24
C GLN A 196 -6.97 -25.17 -2.04
N ASN A 197 -6.69 -26.10 -1.12
CA ASN A 197 -7.45 -26.29 0.10
C ASN A 197 -7.15 -25.25 1.20
N ALA A 198 -6.02 -24.54 1.12
CA ALA A 198 -5.64 -23.51 2.08
C ALA A 198 -6.39 -22.17 1.85
N PHE A 199 -6.99 -21.97 0.66
CA PHE A 199 -7.76 -20.78 0.29
C PHE A 199 -9.27 -20.94 0.47
N ARG A 200 -9.74 -22.14 0.88
CA ARG A 200 -11.17 -22.45 1.04
C ARG A 200 -11.70 -22.28 2.46
N ASN A 201 -10.87 -21.93 3.44
CA ASN A 201 -11.28 -21.71 4.83
C ASN A 201 -11.02 -20.29 5.29
#